data_4af186593ba4507f6e370761d82b992a
#
_entry.id   4af186593ba4507f6e370761d82b992a
#
_cell.length_a   1.000
_cell.length_b   1.000
_cell.length_c   1.000
_cell.angle_alpha   90.00
_cell.angle_beta   90.00
_cell.angle_gamma   90.00
#
_symmetry.space_group_name_H-M   'P 1'
#
loop_
_entity.id
_entity.type
_entity.pdbx_description
1 polymer ?
#
loop_
_entity_poly.entity_id
_entity_poly.type
_entity_poly.pdbx_seq_one_letter_code
_entity_poly.pdbx_strand_id
1 'polypeptide(L)'
;MRSFPFRYHGQLLKISVLSVDEGWELWILDGERRLGYGGRVSVDQAIDSWRRGEDRVQALAEELKSRLLTGRLVLDPQGPQHNLPDGASLAAPG
;
A
#
# COMPACT_ATOMS: atom_id res chain seq x y z
N MET A 1 -5.35 -11.84 9.17
CA MET A 1 -4.60 -10.76 8.51
C MET A 1 -3.63 -11.33 7.50
N ARG A 2 -3.54 -10.72 6.34
CA ARG A 2 -2.66 -11.20 5.27
C ARG A 2 -1.41 -10.33 5.23
N SER A 3 -0.30 -10.93 4.81
CA SER A 3 0.91 -10.18 4.57
C SER A 3 1.68 -10.85 3.43
N PHE A 4 2.51 -10.04 2.75
CA PHE A 4 3.27 -10.49 1.59
C PHE A 4 4.72 -10.04 1.79
N PRO A 5 5.60 -10.95 2.26
CA PRO A 5 7.00 -10.59 2.46
C PRO A 5 7.74 -10.47 1.14
N PHE A 6 8.73 -9.59 1.09
CA PHE A 6 9.56 -9.43 -0.09
C PHE A 6 10.89 -8.80 0.30
N ARG A 7 11.88 -8.92 -0.59
CA ARG A 7 13.19 -8.31 -0.36
C ARG A 7 13.31 -7.02 -1.15
N TYR A 8 13.84 -6.00 -0.49
CA TYR A 8 14.03 -4.69 -1.08
C TYR A 8 15.41 -4.19 -0.65
N HIS A 9 16.35 -4.09 -1.60
CA HIS A 9 17.72 -3.66 -1.34
C HIS A 9 18.36 -4.48 -0.21
N GLY A 10 18.16 -5.79 -0.24
CA GLY A 10 18.74 -6.69 0.75
C GLY A 10 18.02 -6.73 2.08
N GLN A 11 17.01 -5.92 2.26
CA GLN A 11 16.22 -5.83 3.49
C GLN A 11 14.91 -6.58 3.32
N LEU A 12 14.49 -7.31 4.35
CA LEU A 12 13.22 -8.03 4.31
C LEU A 12 12.10 -7.10 4.76
N LEU A 13 11.20 -6.79 3.86
CA LEU A 13 10.03 -5.98 4.13
C LEU A 13 8.78 -6.83 3.94
N LYS A 14 7.63 -6.28 4.29
CA LYS A 14 6.37 -6.95 4.02
C LYS A 14 5.29 -5.93 3.69
N ILE A 15 4.31 -6.36 2.90
CA ILE A 15 3.11 -5.59 2.66
C ILE A 15 2.04 -6.20 3.56
N SER A 16 1.51 -5.42 4.48
CA SER A 16 0.50 -5.86 5.44
C SER A 16 -0.86 -5.39 5.01
N VAL A 17 -1.86 -6.26 5.13
CA VAL A 17 -3.24 -5.96 4.73
C VAL A 17 -4.05 -5.80 5.99
N LEU A 18 -4.61 -4.61 6.18
CA LEU A 18 -5.41 -4.28 7.34
C LEU A 18 -6.87 -4.10 6.94
N SER A 19 -7.77 -4.69 7.72
CA SER A 19 -9.20 -4.47 7.52
C SER A 19 -9.56 -3.09 8.02
N VAL A 20 -10.27 -2.35 7.19
CA VAL A 20 -10.79 -1.03 7.56
C VAL A 20 -12.27 -0.98 7.18
N ASP A 21 -12.94 0.11 7.50
CA ASP A 21 -14.33 0.28 7.11
C ASP A 21 -14.44 0.19 5.59
N GLU A 22 -15.30 -0.70 5.11
CA GLU A 22 -15.63 -0.83 3.70
C GLU A 22 -14.47 -1.30 2.82
N GLY A 23 -13.47 -1.98 3.42
CA GLY A 23 -12.40 -2.52 2.58
C GLY A 23 -11.15 -2.88 3.34
N TRP A 24 -10.02 -2.75 2.65
CA TRP A 24 -8.70 -3.08 3.18
C TRP A 24 -7.70 -2.01 2.79
N GLU A 25 -6.73 -1.78 3.67
CA GLU A 25 -5.58 -0.93 3.37
C GLU A 25 -4.32 -1.76 3.35
N LEU A 26 -3.43 -1.43 2.44
CA LEU A 26 -2.13 -2.09 2.33
C LEU A 26 -1.04 -1.12 2.76
N TRP A 27 -0.16 -1.60 3.63
CA TRP A 27 0.94 -0.82 4.18
C TRP A 27 2.24 -1.58 4.01
N ILE A 28 3.32 -0.86 3.78
CA ILE A 28 4.65 -1.43 3.66
C ILE A 28 5.32 -1.27 5.02
N LEU A 29 5.81 -2.39 5.56
CA LEU A 29 6.39 -2.41 6.90
C LEU A 29 7.78 -3.02 6.91
N ASP A 30 8.60 -2.54 7.85
CA ASP A 30 9.85 -3.15 8.25
C ASP A 30 9.64 -3.63 9.68
N GLY A 31 9.40 -4.94 9.84
CA GLY A 31 8.96 -5.46 11.11
C GLY A 31 7.60 -4.88 11.46
N GLU A 32 7.53 -4.09 12.52
CA GLU A 32 6.28 -3.43 12.90
C GLU A 32 6.27 -1.94 12.56
N ARG A 33 7.34 -1.46 11.95
CA ARG A 33 7.45 -0.04 11.62
C ARG A 33 6.86 0.22 10.25
N ARG A 34 5.95 1.18 10.18
CA ARG A 34 5.35 1.57 8.91
C ARG A 34 6.32 2.40 8.09
N LEU A 35 6.57 1.97 6.86
CA LEU A 35 7.42 2.70 5.94
C LEU A 35 6.62 3.48 4.91
N GLY A 36 5.43 2.99 4.56
CA GLY A 36 4.65 3.71 3.58
C GLY A 36 3.26 3.15 3.40
N TYR A 37 2.37 4.01 2.95
CA TYR A 37 1.00 3.66 2.62
C TYR A 37 0.97 3.13 1.18
N GLY A 38 0.37 1.96 1.00
CA GLY A 38 0.39 1.30 -0.32
C GLY A 38 -0.88 1.46 -1.12
N GLY A 39 -2.00 1.75 -0.46
CA GLY A 39 -3.25 1.88 -1.18
C GLY A 39 -4.40 1.18 -0.48
N ARG A 40 -5.55 1.21 -1.13
CA ARG A 40 -6.78 0.71 -0.56
C ARG A 40 -7.57 -0.08 -1.59
N VAL A 41 -8.23 -1.15 -1.13
CA VAL A 41 -9.15 -1.92 -1.95
C VAL A 41 -10.51 -1.87 -1.25
N SER A 42 -11.54 -1.41 -1.95
CA SER A 42 -12.88 -1.39 -1.38
C SER A 42 -13.51 -2.77 -1.49
N VAL A 43 -14.56 -2.99 -0.69
CA VAL A 43 -15.32 -4.23 -0.74
C VAL A 43 -15.87 -4.46 -2.14
N ASP A 44 -16.38 -3.41 -2.78
CA ASP A 44 -16.93 -3.53 -4.13
C ASP A 44 -15.88 -3.95 -5.15
N GLN A 45 -14.67 -3.40 -5.05
CA GLN A 45 -13.58 -3.79 -5.93
C GLN A 45 -13.20 -5.25 -5.72
N ALA A 46 -13.15 -5.68 -4.46
CA ALA A 46 -12.81 -7.06 -4.14
C ALA A 46 -13.85 -8.04 -4.68
N ILE A 47 -15.13 -7.74 -4.48
CA ILE A 47 -16.21 -8.60 -4.96
C ILE A 47 -16.18 -8.71 -6.48
N ASP A 48 -16.02 -7.58 -7.17
CA ASP A 48 -15.96 -7.57 -8.62
C ASP A 48 -14.78 -8.39 -9.13
N SER A 49 -13.65 -8.29 -8.47
CA SER A 49 -12.46 -9.06 -8.81
C SER A 49 -12.68 -10.55 -8.61
N TRP A 50 -13.27 -10.92 -7.45
CA TRP A 50 -13.54 -12.34 -7.16
C TRP A 50 -14.49 -12.97 -8.18
N ARG A 51 -15.45 -12.20 -8.68
CA ARG A 51 -16.36 -12.70 -9.72
C ARG A 51 -15.63 -13.07 -10.99
N ARG A 52 -14.48 -12.46 -11.24
CA ARG A 52 -13.63 -12.78 -12.38
C ARG A 52 -12.55 -13.80 -12.05
N GLY A 53 -12.59 -14.38 -10.84
CA GLY A 53 -11.58 -15.34 -10.42
C GLY A 53 -10.26 -14.71 -10.04
N GLU A 54 -10.25 -13.43 -9.66
CA GLU A 54 -9.04 -12.69 -9.32
C GLU A 54 -9.09 -12.25 -7.87
N ASP A 55 -7.92 -11.88 -7.34
CA ASP A 55 -7.78 -11.36 -5.99
C ASP A 55 -7.19 -9.96 -6.09
N ARG A 56 -8.04 -8.95 -5.95
CA ARG A 56 -7.63 -7.55 -6.11
C ARG A 56 -6.61 -7.14 -5.05
N VAL A 57 -6.74 -7.66 -3.83
CA VAL A 57 -5.80 -7.35 -2.76
C VAL A 57 -4.41 -7.87 -3.11
N GLN A 58 -4.33 -9.12 -3.57
CA GLN A 58 -3.04 -9.67 -3.97
C GLN A 58 -2.48 -8.94 -5.18
N ALA A 59 -3.32 -8.59 -6.14
CA ALA A 59 -2.87 -7.86 -7.32
C ALA A 59 -2.26 -6.52 -6.93
N LEU A 60 -2.88 -5.81 -5.99
CA LEU A 60 -2.33 -4.54 -5.52
C LEU A 60 -1.01 -4.75 -4.80
N ALA A 61 -0.90 -5.80 -3.99
CA ALA A 61 0.36 -6.09 -3.30
C ALA A 61 1.49 -6.35 -4.29
N GLU A 62 1.22 -7.11 -5.35
CA GLU A 62 2.23 -7.37 -6.38
C GLU A 62 2.61 -6.10 -7.13
N GLU A 63 1.65 -5.25 -7.40
CA GLU A 63 1.91 -3.98 -8.05
C GLU A 63 2.79 -3.09 -7.17
N LEU A 64 2.53 -3.05 -5.88
CA LEU A 64 3.32 -2.26 -4.94
C LEU A 64 4.78 -2.74 -4.90
N LYS A 65 4.98 -4.05 -4.87
CA LYS A 65 6.34 -4.59 -4.93
C LYS A 65 7.06 -4.14 -6.19
N SER A 66 6.38 -4.25 -7.32
CA SER A 66 6.96 -3.87 -8.59
C SER A 66 7.34 -2.39 -8.61
N ARG A 67 6.46 -1.53 -8.11
CA ARG A 67 6.72 -0.09 -8.09
C ARG A 67 7.89 0.25 -7.19
N LEU A 68 8.01 -0.39 -6.04
CA LEU A 68 9.13 -0.17 -5.14
C LEU A 68 10.44 -0.59 -5.79
N LEU A 69 10.45 -1.77 -6.40
CA LEU A 69 11.68 -2.31 -7.00
C LEU A 69 12.11 -1.51 -8.22
N THR A 70 11.19 -0.81 -8.88
CA THR A 70 11.52 0.02 -10.04
C THR A 70 11.67 1.50 -9.69
N GLY A 71 11.59 1.85 -8.41
CA GLY A 71 11.75 3.23 -7.98
C GLY A 71 10.57 4.14 -8.28
N ARG A 72 9.41 3.57 -8.58
CA ARG A 72 8.22 4.36 -8.92
C ARG A 72 7.34 4.69 -7.74
N LEU A 73 7.65 4.15 -6.57
CA LEU A 73 6.87 4.38 -5.37
C LEU A 73 7.74 5.01 -4.31
N VAL A 74 7.29 6.15 -3.79
CA VAL A 74 7.96 6.84 -2.70
C VAL A 74 7.24 6.46 -1.41
N LEU A 75 7.98 6.01 -0.41
CA LEU A 75 7.41 5.59 0.86
C LEU A 75 6.98 6.80 1.67
N ASP A 76 5.75 6.75 2.18
CA ASP A 76 5.16 7.83 2.97
C ASP A 76 4.55 7.23 4.23
N PRO A 77 5.27 7.25 5.36
CA PRO A 77 4.77 6.64 6.58
C PRO A 77 3.56 7.35 7.18
N GLN A 78 3.27 8.57 6.72
CA GLN A 78 2.12 9.32 7.22
C GLN A 78 0.79 8.84 6.62
N GLY A 79 0.84 8.21 5.45
CA GLY A 79 -0.36 7.71 4.82
C GLY A 79 -1.15 8.79 4.10
N PRO A 80 -2.43 8.50 3.77
CA PRO A 80 -3.19 9.39 2.91
C PRO A 80 -3.48 10.77 3.51
N GLN A 81 -3.58 10.88 4.83
CA GLN A 81 -3.85 12.17 5.44
C GLN A 81 -2.71 13.16 5.22
N HIS A 82 -1.51 12.66 5.01
CA HIS A 82 -0.35 13.48 4.82
C HIS A 82 -0.28 14.07 3.42
N ASN A 83 -1.04 13.55 2.51
CA ASN A 83 -1.03 13.97 1.11
C ASN A 83 -1.96 15.13 0.84
N LEU A 84 -2.41 15.81 1.85
CA LEU A 84 -3.21 17.00 1.67
C LEU A 84 -2.34 18.11 1.09
N PRO A 85 -2.78 18.77 0.19
CA PRO A 85 -2.02 19.63 -0.67
C PRO A 85 -1.35 20.82 -0.05
N ASP A 86 -1.46 19.81 -0.26
CA ASP A 86 -0.87 20.45 -0.42
C ASP A 86 -0.38 21.05 -0.64
N GLY A 87 -0.66 20.83 -0.78
CA GLY A 87 -0.22 21.34 -0.99
C GLY A 87 0.18 21.67 -0.49
N ALA A 88 -0.32 21.62 -0.15
CA ALA A 88 0.18 22.00 0.29
C ALA A 88 1.03 21.92 0.83
N SER A 89 0.97 21.56 0.89
CA SER A 89 1.85 21.62 1.16
C SER A 89 2.76 21.48 1.24
N LEU A 90 2.70 21.19 1.01
CA LEU A 90 3.58 21.29 0.87
C LEU A 90 4.29 21.68 0.87
N ALA A 91 4.03 21.58 0.89
CA ALA A 91 4.68 22.07 0.74
C ALA A 91 5.14 22.63 0.81
N ALA A 92 4.89 22.57 0.84
CA ALA A 92 5.31 23.18 0.79
C ALA A 92 5.62 23.67 0.87
N PRO A 93 5.54 23.76 0.88
CA PRO A 93 5.82 24.30 0.81
C PRO A 93 6.05 24.68 0.73
N GLY A 94 5.61 24.38 0.60
CA GLY A 94 5.66 24.60 0.45
C GLY A 94 5.83 24.73 0.40
#